data_e3163fd38ac4437bd2e13abad186713c
#
_entry.id   e3163fd38ac4437bd2e13abad186713c
#
_cell.length_a   1.000
_cell.length_b   1.000
_cell.length_c   1.000
_cell.angle_alpha   90.00
_cell.angle_beta   90.00
_cell.angle_gamma   90.00
#
_symmetry.space_group_name_H-M   'P 1'
#
loop_
_entity.id
_entity.type
_entity.pdbx_description
1 polymer ?
#
loop_
_entity_poly.entity_id
_entity_poly.type
_entity_poly.pdbx_seq_one_letter_code
_entity_poly.pdbx_strand_id
1 'polypeptide(L)'
;HERLVGSEMCIRDSYYTLFKGDVEVGLMNEMGYDAATIGNHEFDFGIDNMVRLFKKAKFPIVCSNYDFTGTPLKDIVKPWVVLKRGGVKIGVFGLGPQLEGLVTAANYGPIKYLDPIKTALETATFLKKKKKCNIIICISHLGWNVENTDDVQTIPGTRYIDLVLGGHSHTYFKELRYVKDLDGKLVPVDQNGKNAIWVGKIVLDYSK
;
A
#
# COMPACT_ATOMS: atom_id res chain seq x y z
N HIS A 1 9.53 -9.02 18.23
CA HIS A 1 9.05 -9.61 16.96
C HIS A 1 8.03 -8.66 16.36
N GLU A 2 8.41 -8.00 15.29
CA GLU A 2 7.56 -7.04 14.60
C GLU A 2 7.04 -7.67 13.33
N ARG A 3 5.72 -7.61 13.14
CA ARG A 3 5.05 -8.21 12.00
C ARG A 3 4.59 -7.10 11.07
N LEU A 4 5.33 -6.87 9.99
CA LEU A 4 4.79 -6.24 8.81
C LEU A 4 4.19 -7.36 7.95
N VAL A 5 2.89 -7.42 7.87
CA VAL A 5 2.19 -8.39 7.03
C VAL A 5 1.78 -7.65 5.77
N GLY A 6 2.52 -7.89 4.70
CA GLY A 6 2.09 -7.56 3.35
C GLY A 6 1.36 -8.77 2.78
N SER A 7 0.06 -8.70 2.68
CA SER A 7 -0.74 -9.66 1.94
C SER A 7 -1.79 -8.90 1.17
N GLU A 8 -1.91 -9.24 -0.10
CA GLU A 8 -3.00 -8.76 -0.89
C GLU A 8 -4.25 -9.56 -0.51
N MET A 9 -5.15 -8.90 0.21
CA MET A 9 -6.50 -9.43 0.43
C MET A 9 -7.44 -8.99 -0.70
N CYS A 10 -6.94 -8.99 -1.94
CA CYS A 10 -7.82 -8.92 -3.11
C CYS A 10 -8.64 -10.19 -3.19
N ILE A 11 -9.60 -10.27 -2.31
CA ILE A 11 -10.53 -11.38 -2.26
C ILE A 11 -11.78 -10.95 -3.01
N ARG A 12 -11.75 -11.07 -4.31
CA ARG A 12 -12.98 -11.20 -5.09
C ARG A 12 -13.53 -12.61 -4.91
N ASP A 13 -13.55 -13.04 -3.65
CA ASP A 13 -14.17 -14.29 -3.28
C ASP A 13 -15.62 -14.10 -2.86
N SER A 14 -16.28 -15.20 -2.54
CA SER A 14 -17.68 -15.21 -2.12
C SER A 14 -17.89 -14.38 -0.84
N TYR A 15 -16.88 -14.31 0.06
CA TYR A 15 -16.99 -13.57 1.32
C TYR A 15 -17.00 -12.06 1.09
N TYR A 16 -16.08 -11.53 0.27
CA TYR A 16 -16.05 -10.10 -0.04
C TYR A 16 -17.34 -9.65 -0.74
N THR A 17 -17.85 -10.47 -1.68
CA THR A 17 -19.12 -10.18 -2.38
C THR A 17 -20.31 -10.19 -1.43
N LEU A 18 -20.37 -11.14 -0.49
CA LEU A 18 -21.48 -11.28 0.45
C LEU A 18 -21.40 -10.27 1.61
N PHE A 19 -20.23 -10.07 2.18
CA PHE A 19 -20.05 -9.28 3.41
C PHE A 19 -19.42 -7.91 3.16
N LYS A 20 -19.14 -7.56 1.88
CA LYS A 20 -18.64 -6.24 1.45
C LYS A 20 -17.40 -5.77 2.22
N GLY A 21 -16.53 -6.70 2.59
CA GLY A 21 -15.26 -6.43 3.26
C GLY A 21 -15.29 -6.50 4.80
N ASP A 22 -16.43 -6.80 5.43
CA ASP A 22 -16.52 -6.87 6.91
C ASP A 22 -15.65 -8.00 7.49
N VAL A 23 -15.63 -9.15 6.84
CA VAL A 23 -14.83 -10.31 7.26
C VAL A 23 -13.35 -9.98 7.17
N GLU A 24 -12.93 -9.41 6.05
CA GLU A 24 -11.54 -9.06 5.75
C GLU A 24 -11.01 -8.05 6.78
N VAL A 25 -11.69 -6.94 6.98
CA VAL A 25 -11.28 -5.93 7.97
C VAL A 25 -11.32 -6.49 9.39
N GLY A 26 -12.30 -7.35 9.69
CA GLY A 26 -12.37 -8.05 10.98
C GLY A 26 -11.14 -8.93 11.22
N LEU A 27 -10.75 -9.75 10.25
CA LEU A 27 -9.56 -10.61 10.32
C LEU A 27 -8.26 -9.79 10.41
N MET A 28 -8.13 -8.72 9.61
CA MET A 28 -6.98 -7.82 9.68
C MET A 28 -6.83 -7.18 11.07
N ASN A 29 -7.95 -6.79 11.69
CA ASN A 29 -7.95 -6.27 13.06
C ASN A 29 -7.46 -7.30 14.08
N GLU A 30 -7.91 -8.55 13.97
CA GLU A 30 -7.49 -9.64 14.87
C GLU A 30 -6.02 -10.05 14.64
N MET A 31 -5.57 -10.02 13.39
CA MET A 31 -4.15 -10.26 13.05
C MET A 31 -3.22 -9.13 13.50
N GLY A 32 -3.76 -7.96 13.86
CA GLY A 32 -2.98 -6.82 14.35
C GLY A 32 -2.15 -6.14 13.25
N TYR A 33 -2.78 -5.83 12.12
CA TYR A 33 -2.12 -5.06 11.06
C TYR A 33 -1.62 -3.72 11.56
N ASP A 34 -0.43 -3.29 11.10
CA ASP A 34 0.16 -1.99 11.43
C ASP A 34 -0.21 -0.90 10.42
N ALA A 35 -0.51 -1.26 9.17
CA ALA A 35 -1.00 -0.38 8.13
C ALA A 35 -1.52 -1.20 6.94
N ALA A 36 -2.39 -0.59 6.12
CA ALA A 36 -2.80 -1.14 4.82
C ALA A 36 -2.89 -0.02 3.78
N THR A 37 -2.83 -0.39 2.50
CA THR A 37 -3.07 0.53 1.37
C THR A 37 -4.38 0.22 0.66
N ILE A 38 -4.71 1.02 -0.34
CA ILE A 38 -5.93 0.91 -1.13
C ILE A 38 -5.58 0.30 -2.49
N GLY A 39 -6.26 -0.76 -2.87
CA GLY A 39 -6.26 -1.30 -4.22
C GLY A 39 -7.52 -0.92 -5.01
N ASN A 40 -7.68 -1.49 -6.20
CA ASN A 40 -8.84 -1.23 -7.04
C ASN A 40 -10.12 -1.86 -6.49
N HIS A 41 -10.04 -3.00 -5.82
CA HIS A 41 -11.21 -3.72 -5.32
C HIS A 41 -11.86 -3.08 -4.07
N GLU A 42 -11.16 -2.21 -3.34
CA GLU A 42 -11.77 -1.41 -2.28
C GLU A 42 -12.91 -0.56 -2.82
N PHE A 43 -12.85 -0.19 -4.11
CA PHE A 43 -13.89 0.61 -4.78
C PHE A 43 -15.08 -0.20 -5.32
N ASP A 44 -15.09 -1.53 -5.27
CA ASP A 44 -16.12 -2.36 -5.89
C ASP A 44 -17.55 -2.01 -5.42
N PHE A 45 -17.68 -1.60 -4.17
CA PHE A 45 -18.97 -1.17 -3.57
C PHE A 45 -19.02 0.35 -3.29
N GLY A 46 -18.15 1.13 -3.92
CA GLY A 46 -18.13 2.59 -3.86
C GLY A 46 -17.59 3.19 -2.56
N ILE A 47 -17.50 4.52 -2.56
CA ILE A 47 -16.90 5.32 -1.47
C ILE A 47 -17.59 5.10 -0.12
N ASP A 48 -18.91 5.01 -0.09
CA ASP A 48 -19.66 4.85 1.18
C ASP A 48 -19.30 3.54 1.88
N ASN A 49 -19.11 2.46 1.12
CA ASN A 49 -18.65 1.19 1.67
C ASN A 49 -17.21 1.28 2.18
N MET A 50 -16.32 1.95 1.46
CA MET A 50 -14.95 2.21 1.92
C MET A 50 -14.96 2.97 3.26
N VAL A 51 -15.74 4.04 3.36
CA VAL A 51 -15.88 4.83 4.59
C VAL A 51 -16.35 3.95 5.75
N ARG A 52 -17.35 3.11 5.50
CA ARG A 52 -17.90 2.18 6.49
C ARG A 52 -16.84 1.20 7.00
N LEU A 53 -16.06 0.61 6.09
CA LEU A 53 -15.02 -0.36 6.41
C LEU A 53 -13.82 0.29 7.10
N PHE A 54 -13.32 1.39 6.56
CA PHE A 54 -12.11 2.05 7.09
C PHE A 54 -12.32 2.63 8.49
N LYS A 55 -13.57 3.00 8.84
CA LYS A 55 -13.91 3.37 10.23
C LYS A 55 -13.87 2.18 11.22
N LYS A 56 -14.00 0.94 10.73
CA LYS A 56 -13.87 -0.27 11.56
C LYS A 56 -12.44 -0.75 11.69
N ALA A 57 -11.53 -0.33 10.78
CA ALA A 57 -10.14 -0.70 10.82
C ALA A 57 -9.46 -0.12 12.08
N LYS A 58 -8.76 -0.98 12.83
CA LYS A 58 -7.96 -0.61 14.01
C LYS A 58 -6.52 -0.18 13.64
N PHE A 59 -6.23 -0.10 12.35
CA PHE A 59 -4.96 0.29 11.75
C PHE A 59 -5.16 1.39 10.72
N PRO A 60 -4.14 2.23 10.46
CA PRO A 60 -4.23 3.27 9.46
C PRO A 60 -4.31 2.71 8.04
N ILE A 61 -5.19 3.31 7.24
CA ILE A 61 -5.21 3.14 5.79
C ILE A 61 -4.36 4.25 5.19
N VAL A 62 -3.37 3.90 4.36
CA VAL A 62 -2.44 4.85 3.75
C VAL A 62 -2.54 4.80 2.23
N CYS A 63 -2.63 5.99 1.61
CA CYS A 63 -2.51 6.13 0.16
C CYS A 63 -2.06 7.55 -0.16
N SER A 64 -0.93 7.70 -0.84
CA SER A 64 -0.33 9.00 -1.14
C SER A 64 -0.76 9.55 -2.48
N ASN A 65 -1.05 8.67 -3.46
CA ASN A 65 -1.28 9.07 -4.84
C ASN A 65 -2.76 9.17 -5.25
N TYR A 66 -3.65 9.33 -4.26
CA TYR A 66 -5.04 9.72 -4.52
C TYR A 66 -5.35 11.04 -3.80
N ASP A 67 -5.96 11.98 -4.52
CA ASP A 67 -6.58 13.15 -3.92
C ASP A 67 -8.03 12.84 -3.59
N PHE A 68 -8.32 12.73 -2.29
CA PHE A 68 -9.64 12.44 -1.75
C PHE A 68 -10.49 13.68 -1.51
N THR A 69 -10.08 14.85 -2.01
CA THR A 69 -10.84 16.11 -1.85
C THR A 69 -12.25 15.95 -2.40
N GLY A 70 -13.25 16.39 -1.63
CA GLY A 70 -14.66 16.23 -1.97
C GLY A 70 -15.27 14.89 -1.56
N THR A 71 -14.53 14.04 -0.84
CA THR A 71 -15.04 12.78 -0.29
C THR A 71 -14.81 12.70 1.22
N PRO A 72 -15.61 11.89 1.96
CA PRO A 72 -15.37 11.66 3.38
C PRO A 72 -14.07 10.89 3.67
N LEU A 73 -13.46 10.26 2.65
CA LEU A 73 -12.19 9.53 2.78
C LEU A 73 -11.01 10.46 3.08
N LYS A 74 -11.11 11.75 2.76
CA LYS A 74 -10.07 12.76 3.04
C LYS A 74 -9.63 12.79 4.50
N ASP A 75 -10.55 12.58 5.43
CA ASP A 75 -10.27 12.61 6.87
C ASP A 75 -9.89 11.24 7.44
N ILE A 76 -10.10 10.17 6.66
CA ILE A 76 -9.89 8.77 7.07
C ILE A 76 -8.56 8.24 6.54
N VAL A 77 -8.33 8.39 5.24
CA VAL A 77 -7.10 7.90 4.58
C VAL A 77 -5.97 8.90 4.79
N LYS A 78 -4.81 8.38 5.15
CA LYS A 78 -3.62 9.22 5.37
C LYS A 78 -2.62 9.01 4.23
N PRO A 79 -1.87 10.04 3.82
CA PRO A 79 -0.84 9.83 2.81
C PRO A 79 0.29 8.91 3.32
N TRP A 80 0.59 8.96 4.61
CA TRP A 80 1.63 8.15 5.25
C TRP A 80 1.41 8.09 6.76
N VAL A 81 2.11 7.16 7.43
CA VAL A 81 2.20 7.07 8.90
C VAL A 81 3.66 6.87 9.31
N VAL A 82 3.96 7.19 10.56
CA VAL A 82 5.25 6.88 11.18
C VAL A 82 5.03 5.95 12.35
N LEU A 83 5.51 4.75 12.23
CA LEU A 83 5.53 3.74 13.28
C LEU A 83 6.83 3.85 14.08
N LYS A 84 6.78 3.54 15.37
CA LYS A 84 7.96 3.48 16.23
C LYS A 84 8.09 2.08 16.79
N ARG A 85 9.19 1.42 16.51
CA ARG A 85 9.49 0.06 16.95
C ARG A 85 10.95 -0.03 17.40
N GLY A 86 11.20 -0.53 18.61
CA GLY A 86 12.58 -0.70 19.11
C GLY A 86 13.47 0.55 19.05
N GLY A 87 12.90 1.75 19.15
CA GLY A 87 13.63 3.01 18.97
C GLY A 87 13.87 3.42 17.53
N VAL A 88 13.42 2.63 16.54
CA VAL A 88 13.50 2.91 15.10
C VAL A 88 12.21 3.59 14.63
N LYS A 89 12.35 4.65 13.83
CA LYS A 89 11.23 5.30 13.14
C LYS A 89 11.04 4.69 11.77
N ILE A 90 9.91 4.08 11.52
CA ILE A 90 9.54 3.46 10.25
C ILE A 90 8.47 4.34 9.59
N GLY A 91 8.80 4.95 8.47
CA GLY A 91 7.84 5.65 7.63
C GLY A 91 7.15 4.66 6.71
N VAL A 92 5.82 4.63 6.72
CA VAL A 92 5.02 3.76 5.83
C VAL A 92 4.10 4.64 5.00
N PHE A 93 4.08 4.45 3.70
CA PHE A 93 3.17 5.12 2.78
C PHE A 93 2.59 4.13 1.77
N GLY A 94 1.47 4.49 1.15
CA GLY A 94 0.77 3.63 0.21
C GLY A 94 0.70 4.22 -1.19
N LEU A 95 0.65 3.34 -2.21
CA LEU A 95 0.38 3.68 -3.61
C LEU A 95 -0.75 2.79 -4.13
N GLY A 96 -1.78 3.42 -4.69
CA GLY A 96 -2.88 2.73 -5.38
C GLY A 96 -2.74 2.79 -6.90
N PRO A 97 -3.39 1.88 -7.65
CA PRO A 97 -3.33 1.84 -9.12
C PRO A 97 -4.16 2.95 -9.76
N GLN A 98 -3.95 3.17 -11.07
CA GLN A 98 -4.84 4.03 -11.84
C GLN A 98 -6.27 3.45 -11.82
N LEU A 99 -7.26 4.27 -11.48
CA LEU A 99 -8.65 3.82 -11.34
C LEU A 99 -9.38 3.76 -12.69
N GLU A 100 -9.06 4.69 -13.59
CA GLU A 100 -9.63 4.72 -14.92
C GLU A 100 -9.28 3.43 -15.69
N GLY A 101 -10.30 2.78 -16.23
CA GLY A 101 -10.16 1.48 -16.89
C GLY A 101 -10.21 0.26 -15.96
N LEU A 102 -9.97 0.42 -14.65
CA LEU A 102 -10.04 -0.66 -13.66
C LEU A 102 -11.32 -0.63 -12.81
N VAL A 103 -11.82 0.56 -12.51
CA VAL A 103 -12.96 0.79 -11.63
C VAL A 103 -14.01 1.63 -12.34
N THR A 104 -15.28 1.31 -12.12
CA THR A 104 -16.38 2.12 -12.64
C THR A 104 -16.32 3.53 -12.06
N ALA A 105 -16.41 4.57 -12.90
CA ALA A 105 -16.29 5.96 -12.49
C ALA A 105 -17.26 6.36 -11.35
N ALA A 106 -18.47 5.82 -11.33
CA ALA A 106 -19.43 6.05 -10.25
C ALA A 106 -18.92 5.58 -8.87
N ASN A 107 -18.03 4.59 -8.82
CA ASN A 107 -17.53 3.99 -7.58
C ASN A 107 -16.38 4.78 -6.95
N TYR A 108 -15.60 5.54 -7.74
CA TYR A 108 -14.52 6.38 -7.19
C TYR A 108 -14.85 7.89 -7.20
N GLY A 109 -15.92 8.29 -7.91
CA GLY A 109 -16.44 9.65 -7.89
C GLY A 109 -15.39 10.73 -8.20
N PRO A 110 -15.23 11.76 -7.33
CA PRO A 110 -14.32 12.87 -7.58
C PRO A 110 -12.85 12.59 -7.22
N ILE A 111 -12.50 11.37 -6.79
CA ILE A 111 -11.12 11.03 -6.44
C ILE A 111 -10.23 11.14 -7.66
N LYS A 112 -9.10 11.87 -7.51
CA LYS A 112 -8.14 12.07 -8.58
C LYS A 112 -6.91 11.20 -8.36
N TYR A 113 -6.48 10.54 -9.43
CA TYR A 113 -5.21 9.83 -9.47
C TYR A 113 -4.06 10.82 -9.67
N LEU A 114 -3.04 10.71 -8.86
CA LEU A 114 -1.81 11.49 -8.95
C LEU A 114 -0.68 10.60 -9.46
N ASP A 115 0.29 11.19 -10.15
CA ASP A 115 1.46 10.48 -10.64
C ASP A 115 2.17 9.71 -9.51
N PRO A 116 2.24 8.38 -9.56
CA PRO A 116 2.78 7.57 -8.48
C PRO A 116 4.29 7.76 -8.31
N ILE A 117 5.04 7.99 -9.40
CA ILE A 117 6.49 8.19 -9.36
C ILE A 117 6.81 9.48 -8.60
N LYS A 118 6.21 10.58 -9.03
CA LYS A 118 6.37 11.88 -8.39
C LYS A 118 5.94 11.83 -6.93
N THR A 119 4.77 11.26 -6.66
CA THR A 119 4.21 11.16 -5.31
C THR A 119 5.08 10.32 -4.40
N ALA A 120 5.58 9.17 -4.87
CA ALA A 120 6.48 8.31 -4.10
C ALA A 120 7.79 9.02 -3.76
N LEU A 121 8.40 9.72 -4.73
CA LEU A 121 9.63 10.49 -4.52
C LEU A 121 9.44 11.58 -3.47
N GLU A 122 8.37 12.37 -3.60
CA GLU A 122 8.05 13.47 -2.67
C GLU A 122 7.77 12.94 -1.25
N THR A 123 6.96 11.88 -1.14
CA THR A 123 6.57 11.28 0.15
C THR A 123 7.77 10.63 0.85
N ALA A 124 8.56 9.82 0.15
CA ALA A 124 9.74 9.18 0.72
C ALA A 124 10.78 10.24 1.13
N THR A 125 10.99 11.28 0.32
CA THR A 125 11.88 12.40 0.66
C THR A 125 11.40 13.13 1.92
N PHE A 126 10.10 13.41 2.02
CA PHE A 126 9.52 14.03 3.20
C PHE A 126 9.71 13.18 4.47
N LEU A 127 9.41 11.88 4.37
CA LEU A 127 9.60 10.94 5.49
C LEU A 127 11.06 10.88 5.92
N LYS A 128 12.00 10.83 4.98
CA LYS A 128 13.45 10.80 5.29
C LYS A 128 13.94 12.11 5.86
N LYS A 129 13.68 13.23 5.18
CA LYS A 129 14.31 14.53 5.49
C LYS A 129 13.59 15.30 6.59
N LYS A 130 12.25 15.27 6.63
CA LYS A 130 11.44 16.04 7.59
C LYS A 130 11.04 15.20 8.82
N LYS A 131 10.54 13.98 8.62
CA LYS A 131 10.14 13.09 9.72
C LYS A 131 11.33 12.35 10.35
N LYS A 132 12.49 12.34 9.67
CA LYS A 132 13.72 11.66 10.10
C LYS A 132 13.46 10.16 10.34
N CYS A 133 12.75 9.52 9.42
CA CYS A 133 12.55 8.08 9.45
C CYS A 133 13.86 7.35 9.16
N ASN A 134 14.10 6.30 9.91
CA ASN A 134 15.26 5.42 9.73
C ASN A 134 15.04 4.50 8.54
N ILE A 135 13.85 3.89 8.48
CA ILE A 135 13.40 2.96 7.45
C ILE A 135 12.16 3.54 6.78
N ILE A 136 12.04 3.38 5.46
CA ILE A 136 10.88 3.81 4.68
C ILE A 136 10.35 2.62 3.88
N ILE A 137 9.09 2.28 4.11
CA ILE A 137 8.39 1.17 3.46
C ILE A 137 7.27 1.72 2.60
N CYS A 138 7.22 1.30 1.34
CA CYS A 138 6.11 1.52 0.44
C CYS A 138 5.21 0.28 0.42
N ILE A 139 3.93 0.44 0.73
CA ILE A 139 2.91 -0.59 0.47
C ILE A 139 2.28 -0.23 -0.87
N SER A 140 2.52 -1.03 -1.90
CA SER A 140 2.14 -0.73 -3.26
C SER A 140 1.04 -1.67 -3.78
N HIS A 141 0.05 -1.09 -4.44
CA HIS A 141 -0.93 -1.83 -5.24
C HIS A 141 -0.81 -1.48 -6.73
N LEU A 142 0.39 -1.12 -7.19
CA LEU A 142 0.63 -0.79 -8.60
C LEU A 142 0.82 -2.03 -9.48
N GLY A 143 1.32 -3.13 -8.91
CA GLY A 143 1.59 -4.36 -9.63
C GLY A 143 3.05 -4.54 -10.04
N TRP A 144 3.31 -5.63 -10.74
CA TRP A 144 4.62 -6.01 -11.23
C TRP A 144 4.51 -6.48 -12.69
N ASN A 145 5.21 -5.81 -13.62
CA ASN A 145 5.16 -6.07 -15.06
C ASN A 145 3.72 -6.01 -15.61
N VAL A 146 2.97 -4.97 -15.27
CA VAL A 146 1.64 -4.69 -15.80
C VAL A 146 1.69 -3.53 -16.81
N GLU A 147 0.62 -3.34 -17.60
CA GLU A 147 0.59 -2.33 -18.67
C GLU A 147 0.68 -0.88 -18.17
N ASN A 148 0.10 -0.59 -17.01
CA ASN A 148 0.15 0.74 -16.38
C ASN A 148 1.42 0.92 -15.57
N THR A 149 1.64 2.13 -15.03
CA THR A 149 2.76 2.40 -14.14
C THR A 149 2.75 1.44 -12.94
N ASP A 150 3.78 0.62 -12.84
CA ASP A 150 3.97 -0.42 -11.85
C ASP A 150 5.18 -0.17 -10.94
N ASP A 151 5.49 -1.12 -10.05
CA ASP A 151 6.63 -1.00 -9.13
C ASP A 151 7.97 -0.97 -9.86
N VAL A 152 8.09 -1.71 -10.99
CA VAL A 152 9.32 -1.74 -11.79
C VAL A 152 9.62 -0.39 -12.44
N GLN A 153 8.58 0.34 -12.83
CA GLN A 153 8.67 1.68 -13.43
C GLN A 153 8.76 2.77 -12.36
N THR A 154 8.12 2.57 -11.20
CA THR A 154 8.05 3.58 -10.14
C THR A 154 9.35 3.69 -9.37
N ILE A 155 9.94 2.59 -8.95
CA ILE A 155 11.14 2.58 -8.10
C ILE A 155 12.32 3.34 -8.72
N PRO A 156 12.65 3.21 -10.03
CA PRO A 156 13.75 3.94 -10.66
C PRO A 156 13.60 5.47 -10.60
N GLY A 157 12.38 5.98 -10.46
CA GLY A 157 12.11 7.41 -10.28
C GLY A 157 12.13 7.90 -8.83
N THR A 158 12.48 7.04 -7.87
CA THR A 158 12.40 7.34 -6.43
C THR A 158 13.76 7.28 -5.74
N ARG A 159 13.79 7.66 -4.48
CA ARG A 159 14.91 7.47 -3.56
C ARG A 159 14.44 7.34 -2.11
N TYR A 160 15.30 6.82 -1.26
CA TYR A 160 15.05 6.62 0.18
C TYR A 160 14.03 5.52 0.54
N ILE A 161 13.47 4.80 -0.42
CA ILE A 161 12.65 3.63 -0.13
C ILE A 161 13.58 2.46 0.24
N ASP A 162 13.27 1.79 1.35
CA ASP A 162 14.08 0.68 1.84
C ASP A 162 13.43 -0.68 1.55
N LEU A 163 12.11 -0.71 1.33
CA LEU A 163 11.36 -1.91 1.00
C LEU A 163 10.06 -1.53 0.28
N VAL A 164 9.68 -2.32 -0.71
CA VAL A 164 8.35 -2.28 -1.34
C VAL A 164 7.63 -3.60 -1.07
N LEU A 165 6.42 -3.50 -0.52
CA LEU A 165 5.48 -4.60 -0.37
C LEU A 165 4.39 -4.42 -1.43
N GLY A 166 4.47 -5.21 -2.50
CA GLY A 166 3.65 -5.07 -3.69
C GLY A 166 2.40 -5.94 -3.68
N GLY A 167 1.49 -5.64 -4.61
CA GLY A 167 0.24 -6.36 -4.83
C GLY A 167 -0.27 -6.19 -6.27
N HIS A 168 -1.57 -6.32 -6.50
CA HIS A 168 -2.30 -6.10 -7.75
C HIS A 168 -2.10 -7.16 -8.83
N SER A 169 -0.88 -7.41 -9.27
CA SER A 169 -0.58 -8.37 -10.36
C SER A 169 -0.70 -9.84 -9.93
N HIS A 170 -0.99 -10.10 -8.64
CA HIS A 170 -1.06 -11.44 -8.07
C HIS A 170 0.22 -12.26 -8.24
N THR A 171 1.34 -11.59 -8.44
CA THR A 171 2.64 -12.24 -8.63
C THR A 171 3.10 -12.88 -7.31
N TYR A 172 3.62 -14.08 -7.37
CA TYR A 172 4.24 -14.73 -6.23
C TYR A 172 5.76 -14.78 -6.41
N PHE A 173 6.47 -14.12 -5.51
CA PHE A 173 7.92 -14.17 -5.47
C PHE A 173 8.39 -15.20 -4.43
N LYS A 174 9.17 -16.20 -4.88
CA LYS A 174 9.84 -17.13 -3.97
C LYS A 174 11.00 -16.47 -3.23
N GLU A 175 11.58 -15.42 -3.83
CA GLU A 175 12.71 -14.66 -3.32
C GLU A 175 12.49 -13.20 -3.66
N LEU A 176 13.03 -12.29 -2.84
CA LEU A 176 12.95 -10.85 -3.08
C LEU A 176 13.45 -10.49 -4.49
N ARG A 177 12.73 -9.61 -5.15
CA ARG A 177 13.19 -8.92 -6.36
C ARG A 177 13.88 -7.63 -5.97
N TYR A 178 14.72 -7.12 -6.85
CA TYR A 178 15.48 -5.90 -6.60
C TYR A 178 15.40 -4.98 -7.81
N VAL A 179 15.08 -3.71 -7.56
CA VAL A 179 15.04 -2.66 -8.59
C VAL A 179 15.95 -1.53 -8.13
N LYS A 180 16.73 -0.96 -9.06
CA LYS A 180 17.58 0.20 -8.76
C LYS A 180 16.75 1.47 -8.68
N ASP A 181 16.96 2.25 -7.63
CA ASP A 181 16.41 3.60 -7.48
C ASP A 181 17.26 4.66 -8.22
N LEU A 182 16.89 5.95 -8.09
CA LEU A 182 17.62 7.09 -8.70
C LEU A 182 19.09 7.19 -8.29
N ASP A 183 19.44 6.70 -7.10
CA ASP A 183 20.80 6.74 -6.57
C ASP A 183 21.56 5.43 -6.86
N GLY A 184 20.95 4.50 -7.61
CA GLY A 184 21.51 3.18 -7.94
C GLY A 184 21.42 2.17 -6.79
N LYS A 185 20.73 2.50 -5.69
CA LYS A 185 20.48 1.60 -4.58
C LYS A 185 19.51 0.50 -5.00
N LEU A 186 19.84 -0.74 -4.68
CA LEU A 186 18.91 -1.87 -4.87
C LEU A 186 17.82 -1.83 -3.82
N VAL A 187 16.57 -1.61 -4.25
CA VAL A 187 15.38 -1.62 -3.40
C VAL A 187 14.74 -3.01 -3.48
N PRO A 188 14.61 -3.73 -2.37
CA PRO A 188 13.92 -5.02 -2.34
C PRO A 188 12.41 -4.83 -2.53
N VAL A 189 11.83 -5.74 -3.29
CA VAL A 189 10.38 -5.83 -3.58
C VAL A 189 9.91 -7.23 -3.28
N ASP A 190 8.82 -7.35 -2.56
CA ASP A 190 8.14 -8.62 -2.30
C ASP A 190 6.68 -8.56 -2.76
N GLN A 191 6.16 -9.68 -3.25
CA GLN A 191 4.75 -9.85 -3.59
C GLN A 191 4.34 -11.30 -3.33
N ASN A 192 3.24 -11.51 -2.61
CA ASN A 192 2.86 -12.81 -2.03
C ASN A 192 1.66 -13.48 -2.72
N GLY A 193 1.48 -13.24 -4.02
CA GLY A 193 0.38 -13.82 -4.78
C GLY A 193 -0.97 -13.23 -4.40
N LYS A 194 -1.99 -14.07 -4.26
CA LYS A 194 -3.38 -13.67 -3.97
C LYS A 194 -4.05 -14.61 -2.97
N ASN A 195 -5.26 -14.23 -2.51
CA ASN A 195 -6.16 -15.03 -1.68
C ASN A 195 -5.58 -15.42 -0.31
N ALA A 196 -4.63 -14.64 0.22
CA ALA A 196 -3.96 -14.89 1.51
C ALA A 196 -3.38 -16.31 1.66
N ILE A 197 -3.02 -16.97 0.54
CA ILE A 197 -2.42 -18.32 0.54
C ILE A 197 -1.00 -18.26 1.11
N TRP A 198 -0.29 -17.17 0.85
CA TRP A 198 1.10 -16.98 1.26
C TRP A 198 1.24 -15.77 2.18
N VAL A 199 2.10 -15.89 3.16
CA VAL A 199 2.50 -14.79 4.05
C VAL A 199 4.00 -14.58 3.91
N GLY A 200 4.40 -13.39 3.44
CA GLY A 200 5.80 -12.98 3.37
C GLY A 200 6.32 -12.58 4.77
N LYS A 201 7.49 -13.11 5.13
CA LYS A 201 8.22 -12.67 6.31
C LYS A 201 9.55 -12.08 5.89
N ILE A 202 9.71 -10.77 6.06
CA ILE A 202 10.95 -10.04 5.77
C ILE A 202 11.55 -9.58 7.09
N VAL A 203 12.85 -9.81 7.24
CA VAL A 203 13.62 -9.32 8.39
C VAL A 203 14.50 -8.17 7.90
N LEU A 204 14.36 -7.01 8.54
CA LEU A 204 15.19 -5.84 8.28
C LEU A 204 16.11 -5.63 9.48
N ASP A 205 17.40 -5.75 9.28
CA ASP A 205 18.41 -5.42 10.28
C ASP A 205 18.78 -3.94 10.17
N TYR A 206 18.67 -3.22 11.28
CA TYR A 206 19.06 -1.83 11.36
C TYR A 206 20.17 -1.63 12.38
N SER A 207 21.35 -1.24 11.90
CA SER A 207 22.46 -0.77 12.73
C SER A 207 22.48 0.77 12.76
N LYS A 208 22.70 1.35 13.96
CA LYS A 208 22.86 2.81 14.12
C LYS A 208 24.25 3.25 13.68
#